data_586dd2be8c7ec9b345132a43b73256f6
#
_entry.id   586dd2be8c7ec9b345132a43b73256f6
#
_cell.length_a   1.000
_cell.length_b   1.000
_cell.length_c   1.000
_cell.angle_alpha   90.00
_cell.angle_beta   90.00
_cell.angle_gamma   90.00
#
_symmetry.space_group_name_H-M   'P 1'
#
loop_
_entity.id
_entity.type
_entity.pdbx_description
1 polymer ?
#
loop_
_entity_poly.entity_id
_entity_poly.type
_entity_poly.pdbx_seq_one_letter_code
_entity_poly.pdbx_strand_id
1 'polypeptide(L)'
;MRLNIVYEEKLHIDANNAFDLTLQWLRGQYKAKIKISTPPTFIEAKQGTMMTNTGHDPNWKKRIIINFYTLEGNQTLVRVEATPLARNIFRVEKLKQSWYEGLFSHLFSLLQTYGQSSKQEKVKESNVIQGSKVKYCTYCGNKLEENVKICPSCGIQIE
;
A
#
# COMPACT_ATOMS: atom_id res chain seq x y z
N MET A 1 -17.39 23.40 -17.98
CA MET A 1 -17.41 22.41 -16.90
C MET A 1 -16.19 21.53 -17.02
N ARG A 2 -15.36 21.44 -16.01
CA ARG A 2 -14.20 20.52 -16.03
C ARG A 2 -14.65 19.15 -15.56
N LEU A 3 -14.40 18.12 -16.36
CA LEU A 3 -14.66 16.75 -15.99
C LEU A 3 -13.70 16.35 -14.86
N ASN A 4 -14.25 15.83 -13.77
CA ASN A 4 -13.49 15.31 -12.66
C ASN A 4 -13.95 13.86 -12.37
N ILE A 5 -13.02 12.93 -12.45
CA ILE A 5 -13.27 11.52 -12.20
C ILE A 5 -12.76 11.20 -10.80
N VAL A 6 -13.61 10.62 -9.96
CA VAL A 6 -13.33 10.36 -8.55
C VAL A 6 -13.35 8.86 -8.27
N TYR A 7 -12.35 8.39 -7.55
CA TYR A 7 -12.25 7.05 -6.98
C TYR A 7 -12.03 7.16 -5.48
N GLU A 8 -12.75 6.40 -4.70
CA GLU A 8 -12.62 6.37 -3.24
C GLU A 8 -12.55 4.94 -2.74
N GLU A 9 -11.70 4.68 -1.75
CA GLU A 9 -11.62 3.39 -1.09
C GLU A 9 -11.17 3.54 0.36
N LYS A 10 -11.82 2.79 1.26
CA LYS A 10 -11.39 2.66 2.66
C LYS A 10 -10.40 1.50 2.78
N LEU A 11 -9.24 1.78 3.34
CA LEU A 11 -8.15 0.84 3.43
C LEU A 11 -7.67 0.71 4.88
N HIS A 12 -7.29 -0.50 5.26
CA HIS A 12 -6.72 -0.80 6.57
C HIS A 12 -5.21 -0.50 6.59
N ILE A 13 -4.87 0.75 6.46
CA ILE A 13 -3.50 1.28 6.46
C ILE A 13 -3.52 2.65 7.14
N ASP A 14 -2.46 2.98 7.87
CA ASP A 14 -2.35 4.34 8.41
C ASP A 14 -2.03 5.37 7.32
N ALA A 15 -2.40 6.63 7.57
CA ALA A 15 -2.27 7.70 6.58
C ALA A 15 -0.82 7.99 6.18
N ASN A 16 0.14 7.86 7.09
CA ASN A 16 1.56 8.07 6.79
C ASN A 16 2.09 7.02 5.81
N ASN A 17 1.82 5.74 6.04
CA ASN A 17 2.23 4.66 5.15
C ASN A 17 1.49 4.72 3.81
N ALA A 18 0.19 5.04 3.82
CA ALA A 18 -0.59 5.23 2.60
C ALA A 18 -0.03 6.37 1.74
N PHE A 19 0.34 7.49 2.36
CA PHE A 19 0.95 8.62 1.69
C PHE A 19 2.31 8.25 1.08
N ASP A 20 3.21 7.65 1.83
CA ASP A 20 4.56 7.30 1.37
C ASP A 20 4.53 6.28 0.23
N LEU A 21 3.71 5.24 0.33
CA LEU A 21 3.53 4.24 -0.72
C LEU A 21 2.92 4.84 -1.99
N THR A 22 1.94 5.71 -1.84
CA THR A 22 1.31 6.41 -2.97
C THR A 22 2.30 7.33 -3.68
N LEU A 23 3.15 8.02 -2.93
CA LEU A 23 4.18 8.87 -3.48
C LEU A 23 5.22 8.08 -4.28
N GLN A 24 5.67 6.94 -3.76
CA GLN A 24 6.57 6.02 -4.47
C GLN A 24 5.92 5.45 -5.73
N TRP A 25 4.67 5.03 -5.63
CA TRP A 25 3.91 4.52 -6.77
C TRP A 25 3.77 5.57 -7.88
N LEU A 26 3.44 6.81 -7.53
CA LEU A 26 3.34 7.92 -8.49
C LEU A 26 4.66 8.19 -9.21
N ARG A 27 5.76 8.18 -8.49
CA ARG A 27 7.10 8.39 -9.07
C ARG A 27 7.48 7.33 -10.11
N GLY A 28 6.95 6.12 -9.98
CA GLY A 28 7.15 5.03 -10.92
C GLY A 28 6.23 5.06 -12.16
N GLN A 29 5.25 5.95 -12.23
CA GLN A 29 4.32 6.02 -13.34
C GLN A 29 4.90 6.76 -14.55
N TYR A 30 4.38 6.42 -15.72
CA TYR A 30 4.82 7.00 -16.99
C TYR A 30 4.64 8.52 -17.02
N LYS A 31 5.74 9.24 -17.20
CA LYS A 31 5.78 10.72 -17.22
C LYS A 31 5.06 11.39 -16.03
N ALA A 32 5.13 10.78 -14.87
CA ALA A 32 4.58 11.35 -13.65
C ALA A 32 5.47 12.48 -13.13
N LYS A 33 4.83 13.58 -12.73
CA LYS A 33 5.48 14.72 -12.10
C LYS A 33 4.68 15.20 -10.90
N ILE A 34 5.25 15.06 -9.72
CA ILE A 34 4.65 15.54 -8.49
C ILE A 34 4.76 17.06 -8.43
N LYS A 35 3.65 17.74 -8.21
CA LYS A 35 3.56 19.20 -8.12
C LYS A 35 3.57 19.70 -6.69
N ILE A 36 2.73 19.07 -5.86
CA ILE A 36 2.57 19.40 -4.45
C ILE A 36 2.49 18.10 -3.67
N SER A 37 3.19 18.05 -2.55
CA SER A 37 3.04 16.98 -1.58
C SER A 37 3.00 17.56 -0.17
N THR A 38 1.92 17.30 0.55
CA THR A 38 1.72 17.72 1.93
C THR A 38 1.47 16.49 2.79
N PRO A 39 2.53 15.91 3.38
CA PRO A 39 2.38 14.75 4.23
C PRO A 39 1.51 15.02 5.46
N PRO A 40 0.70 14.06 5.88
CA PRO A 40 0.31 12.81 5.23
C PRO A 40 -1.03 12.90 4.49
N THR A 41 -1.47 14.08 4.06
CA THR A 41 -2.87 14.36 3.71
C THR A 41 -3.13 14.61 2.24
N PHE A 42 -2.16 15.12 1.48
CA PHE A 42 -2.42 15.65 0.15
C PHE A 42 -1.25 15.44 -0.82
N ILE A 43 -1.58 15.00 -2.04
CA ILE A 43 -0.65 14.93 -3.18
C ILE A 43 -1.34 15.49 -4.42
N GLU A 44 -0.64 16.35 -5.14
CA GLU A 44 -1.01 16.76 -6.50
C GLU A 44 0.09 16.37 -7.48
N ALA A 45 -0.30 15.72 -8.56
CA ALA A 45 0.61 15.30 -9.62
C ALA A 45 0.01 15.48 -11.01
N LYS A 46 0.86 15.50 -12.00
CA LYS A 46 0.49 15.33 -13.41
C LYS A 46 1.11 14.04 -13.93
N GLN A 47 0.38 13.28 -14.72
CA GLN A 47 0.84 12.01 -15.27
C GLN A 47 0.38 11.86 -16.71
N GLY A 48 1.23 11.25 -17.52
CA GLY A 48 0.90 10.82 -18.87
C GLY A 48 1.30 11.80 -19.97
N THR A 49 0.82 11.51 -21.18
CA THR A 49 1.14 12.23 -22.40
C THR A 49 -0.13 12.57 -23.19
N MET A 50 -0.05 13.63 -23.99
CA MET A 50 -1.11 13.96 -24.94
C MET A 50 -1.03 13.10 -26.23
N MET A 51 0.07 12.39 -26.43
CA MET A 51 0.31 11.56 -27.61
C MET A 51 -0.01 10.11 -27.28
N THR A 52 -1.28 9.75 -27.32
CA THR A 52 -1.77 8.37 -27.18
C THR A 52 -2.56 7.97 -28.42
N ASN A 53 -2.63 6.65 -28.67
CA ASN A 53 -3.36 6.11 -29.81
C ASN A 53 -4.88 6.15 -29.63
N THR A 54 -5.33 6.27 -28.38
CA THR A 54 -6.76 6.31 -28.05
C THR A 54 -7.04 7.38 -26.98
N GLY A 55 -8.19 8.04 -27.07
CA GLY A 55 -8.59 9.08 -26.12
C GLY A 55 -8.96 8.57 -24.72
N HIS A 56 -8.87 7.26 -24.48
CA HIS A 56 -9.14 6.62 -23.17
C HIS A 56 -7.96 5.74 -22.72
N ASP A 57 -6.76 6.00 -23.21
CA ASP A 57 -5.54 5.36 -22.78
C ASP A 57 -5.25 5.67 -21.29
N PRO A 58 -4.83 4.69 -20.46
CA PRO A 58 -4.42 4.93 -19.08
C PRO A 58 -3.32 5.98 -18.93
N ASN A 59 -2.47 6.13 -19.94
CA ASN A 59 -1.40 7.13 -19.97
C ASN A 59 -1.81 8.49 -20.57
N TRP A 60 -3.09 8.71 -20.85
CA TRP A 60 -3.59 10.01 -21.26
C TRP A 60 -3.31 11.06 -20.19
N LYS A 61 -2.84 12.22 -20.61
CA LYS A 61 -2.39 13.27 -19.69
C LYS A 61 -3.51 13.77 -18.79
N LYS A 62 -3.28 13.67 -17.50
CA LYS A 62 -4.22 14.04 -16.45
C LYS A 62 -3.55 14.73 -15.28
N ARG A 63 -4.33 15.53 -14.56
CA ARG A 63 -4.01 16.00 -13.21
C ARG A 63 -4.58 15.02 -12.20
N ILE A 64 -3.80 14.62 -11.26
CA ILE A 64 -4.20 13.70 -10.19
C ILE A 64 -4.10 14.44 -8.86
N ILE A 65 -5.17 14.42 -8.09
CA ILE A 65 -5.20 14.89 -6.71
C ILE A 65 -5.57 13.72 -5.82
N ILE A 66 -4.78 13.45 -4.80
CA ILE A 66 -5.01 12.37 -3.84
C ILE A 66 -5.11 12.97 -2.44
N ASN A 67 -6.22 12.73 -1.79
CA ASN A 67 -6.47 13.11 -0.40
C ASN A 67 -6.53 11.86 0.47
N PHE A 68 -5.94 11.95 1.65
CA PHE A 68 -5.92 10.90 2.66
C PHE A 68 -6.65 11.39 3.90
N TYR A 69 -7.72 10.70 4.27
CA TYR A 69 -8.52 11.00 5.45
C TYR A 69 -8.34 9.90 6.48
N THR A 70 -7.82 10.23 7.64
CA THR A 70 -7.67 9.28 8.75
C THR A 70 -9.03 8.94 9.34
N LEU A 71 -9.32 7.65 9.43
CA LEU A 71 -10.52 7.09 10.03
C LEU A 71 -10.17 6.37 11.33
N GLU A 72 -11.19 6.00 12.11
CA GLU A 72 -11.01 5.20 13.31
C GLU A 72 -10.49 3.79 13.00
N GLY A 73 -9.79 3.17 13.94
CA GLY A 73 -9.32 1.79 13.80
C GLY A 73 -8.17 1.59 12.82
N ASN A 74 -7.27 2.56 12.69
CA ASN A 74 -6.12 2.50 11.76
C ASN A 74 -6.54 2.31 10.30
N GLN A 75 -7.61 2.98 9.90
CA GLN A 75 -8.12 3.02 8.54
C GLN A 75 -7.87 4.39 7.90
N THR A 76 -7.72 4.39 6.60
CA THR A 76 -7.59 5.61 5.80
C THR A 76 -8.55 5.55 4.61
N LEU A 77 -9.32 6.61 4.42
CA LEU A 77 -10.05 6.84 3.19
C LEU A 77 -9.11 7.52 2.18
N VAL A 78 -8.84 6.84 1.09
CA VAL A 78 -8.05 7.37 -0.02
C VAL A 78 -8.99 7.84 -1.12
N ARG A 79 -8.98 9.12 -1.40
CA ARG A 79 -9.77 9.74 -2.47
C ARG A 79 -8.86 10.24 -3.57
N VAL A 80 -9.04 9.70 -4.76
CA VAL A 80 -8.31 10.07 -5.96
C VAL A 80 -9.22 10.86 -6.89
N GLU A 81 -8.84 12.06 -7.26
CA GLU A 81 -9.50 12.88 -8.26
C GLU A 81 -8.59 13.00 -9.48
N ALA A 82 -9.09 12.57 -10.63
CA ALA A 82 -8.36 12.61 -11.88
C ALA A 82 -9.09 13.50 -12.90
N THR A 83 -8.42 14.53 -13.35
CA THR A 83 -8.94 15.49 -14.32
C THR A 83 -8.13 15.41 -15.62
N PRO A 84 -8.77 15.04 -16.74
CA PRO A 84 -8.08 15.03 -18.03
C PRO A 84 -7.70 16.46 -18.44
N LEU A 85 -6.52 16.61 -19.04
CA LEU A 85 -6.02 17.91 -19.49
C LEU A 85 -6.38 18.20 -20.96
N ALA A 86 -7.09 17.31 -21.64
CA ALA A 86 -7.63 17.51 -22.97
C ALA A 86 -9.07 18.02 -22.95
N ARG A 87 -9.44 18.81 -23.96
CA ARG A 87 -10.75 19.48 -24.01
C ARG A 87 -11.90 18.63 -24.57
N ASN A 88 -11.61 17.61 -25.36
CA ASN A 88 -12.62 16.84 -26.11
C ASN A 88 -12.65 15.39 -25.60
N ILE A 89 -13.48 15.12 -24.60
CA ILE A 89 -13.69 13.77 -24.08
C ILE A 89 -15.14 13.38 -24.32
N PHE A 90 -15.34 12.41 -25.22
CA PHE A 90 -16.66 11.97 -25.65
C PHE A 90 -17.19 10.75 -24.90
N ARG A 91 -16.33 10.01 -24.15
CA ARG A 91 -16.71 8.76 -23.50
C ARG A 91 -16.15 8.69 -22.08
N VAL A 92 -16.77 9.41 -21.18
CA VAL A 92 -16.33 9.55 -19.77
C VAL A 92 -16.27 8.21 -19.04
N GLU A 93 -17.27 7.35 -19.21
CA GLU A 93 -17.32 6.06 -18.52
C GLU A 93 -16.22 5.12 -18.98
N LYS A 94 -15.89 5.10 -20.26
CA LYS A 94 -14.74 4.33 -20.77
C LYS A 94 -13.42 4.85 -20.23
N LEU A 95 -13.26 6.17 -20.14
CA LEU A 95 -12.08 6.80 -19.58
C LEU A 95 -11.92 6.48 -18.10
N LYS A 96 -13.01 6.56 -17.34
CA LYS A 96 -13.04 6.22 -15.91
C LYS A 96 -12.63 4.77 -15.69
N GLN A 97 -13.22 3.84 -16.45
CA GLN A 97 -12.91 2.42 -16.37
C GLN A 97 -11.45 2.14 -16.76
N SER A 98 -10.97 2.71 -17.87
CA SER A 98 -9.61 2.51 -18.36
C SER A 98 -8.56 3.04 -17.39
N TRP A 99 -8.77 4.19 -16.80
CA TRP A 99 -7.86 4.73 -15.80
C TRP A 99 -7.86 3.93 -14.51
N TYR A 100 -9.00 3.41 -14.10
CA TYR A 100 -9.07 2.52 -12.95
C TYR A 100 -8.30 1.21 -13.22
N GLU A 101 -8.65 0.49 -14.27
CA GLU A 101 -8.06 -0.80 -14.60
C GLU A 101 -6.56 -0.71 -14.93
N GLY A 102 -6.15 0.32 -15.66
CA GLY A 102 -4.77 0.48 -16.12
C GLY A 102 -3.85 1.24 -15.15
N LEU A 103 -4.38 1.92 -14.14
CA LEU A 103 -3.60 2.78 -13.26
C LEU A 103 -4.01 2.68 -11.79
N PHE A 104 -5.20 3.13 -11.42
CA PHE A 104 -5.58 3.31 -10.01
C PHE A 104 -5.88 2.01 -9.27
N SER A 105 -6.32 0.95 -9.95
CA SER A 105 -6.49 -0.37 -9.34
C SER A 105 -5.17 -0.92 -8.79
N HIS A 106 -4.07 -0.64 -9.45
CA HIS A 106 -2.73 -1.02 -8.97
C HIS A 106 -2.36 -0.29 -7.68
N LEU A 107 -2.67 0.99 -7.58
CA LEU A 107 -2.47 1.76 -6.35
C LEU A 107 -3.27 1.19 -5.19
N PHE A 108 -4.57 0.98 -5.38
CA PHE A 108 -5.45 0.46 -4.32
C PHE A 108 -5.06 -0.96 -3.90
N SER A 109 -4.67 -1.82 -4.84
CA SER A 109 -4.16 -3.16 -4.56
C SER A 109 -2.86 -3.12 -3.74
N LEU A 110 -1.94 -2.22 -4.07
CA LEU A 110 -0.69 -2.04 -3.34
C LEU A 110 -0.95 -1.63 -1.89
N LEU A 111 -1.81 -0.64 -1.67
CA LEU A 111 -2.17 -0.15 -0.34
C LEU A 111 -2.90 -1.20 0.48
N GLN A 112 -3.82 -1.94 -0.13
CA GLN A 112 -4.57 -3.02 0.51
C GLN A 112 -3.66 -4.17 0.93
N THR A 113 -2.75 -4.59 0.07
CA THR A 113 -1.77 -5.65 0.35
C THR A 113 -0.85 -5.27 1.50
N TYR A 114 -0.34 -4.05 1.53
CA TYR A 114 0.48 -3.54 2.62
C TYR A 114 -0.29 -3.53 3.95
N GLY A 115 -1.52 -3.05 3.95
CA GLY A 115 -2.38 -3.03 5.14
C GLY A 115 -2.68 -4.43 5.71
N GLN A 116 -2.84 -5.42 4.86
CA GLN A 116 -3.02 -6.82 5.27
C GLN A 116 -1.73 -7.42 5.87
N SER A 117 -0.58 -7.17 5.25
CA SER A 117 0.71 -7.65 5.73
C SER A 117 1.05 -7.10 7.12
N SER A 118 0.81 -5.82 7.35
CA SER A 118 1.05 -5.18 8.64
C SER A 118 0.15 -5.72 9.77
N LYS A 119 -1.05 -6.19 9.45
CA LYS A 119 -1.91 -6.89 10.40
C LYS A 119 -1.35 -8.25 10.81
N GLN A 120 -0.80 -9.00 9.86
CA GLN A 120 -0.21 -10.31 10.15
C GLN A 120 1.04 -10.21 11.02
N GLU A 121 1.86 -9.19 10.83
CA GLU A 121 3.02 -8.95 11.68
C GLU A 121 2.63 -8.59 13.11
N LYS A 122 1.64 -7.71 13.29
CA LYS A 122 1.12 -7.36 14.62
C LYS A 122 0.49 -8.55 15.36
N VAL A 123 -0.16 -9.46 14.63
CA VAL A 123 -0.71 -10.70 15.22
C VAL A 123 0.41 -11.67 15.63
N LYS A 124 1.52 -11.71 14.88
CA LYS A 124 2.68 -12.51 15.27
C LYS A 124 3.41 -11.92 16.48
N GLU A 125 3.54 -10.62 16.59
CA GLU A 125 4.12 -9.96 17.76
C GLU A 125 3.26 -10.10 19.01
N SER A 126 1.93 -10.04 18.90
CA SER A 126 1.04 -10.21 20.04
C SER A 126 0.97 -11.66 20.57
N ASN A 127 1.30 -12.65 19.73
CA ASN A 127 1.37 -14.06 20.15
C ASN A 127 2.75 -14.46 20.71
N VAL A 128 3.74 -13.58 20.71
CA VAL A 128 5.06 -13.83 21.28
C VAL A 128 5.14 -13.44 22.76
N ILE A 129 4.10 -12.82 23.33
CA ILE A 129 4.07 -12.49 24.76
C ILE A 129 3.20 -13.49 25.51
N GLN A 130 3.59 -14.75 25.50
CA GLN A 130 3.45 -15.65 26.67
C GLN A 130 4.63 -16.61 26.66
N GLY A 131 5.65 -16.18 27.31
CA GLY A 131 6.84 -16.70 27.81
C GLY A 131 6.92 -18.20 28.02
N SER A 132 7.20 -18.95 27.04
CA SER A 132 8.09 -20.07 27.21
C SER A 132 9.39 -19.70 26.51
N LYS A 133 10.44 -19.40 27.28
CA LYS A 133 11.79 -19.32 26.76
C LYS A 133 12.14 -20.73 26.26
N VAL A 134 11.85 -20.95 24.97
CA VAL A 134 12.26 -22.19 24.32
C VAL A 134 13.77 -22.19 24.30
N LYS A 135 14.38 -23.09 25.06
CA LYS A 135 15.84 -23.32 25.03
C LYS A 135 16.14 -24.39 23.98
N TYR A 136 17.22 -24.20 23.28
CA TYR A 136 17.74 -25.19 22.35
C TYR A 136 19.07 -25.71 22.86
N CYS A 137 19.34 -26.99 22.69
CA CYS A 137 20.62 -27.58 23.02
C CYS A 137 21.72 -26.96 22.15
N THR A 138 22.74 -26.38 22.76
CA THR A 138 23.87 -25.75 22.06
C THR A 138 24.73 -26.74 21.30
N TYR A 139 24.62 -28.04 21.58
CA TYR A 139 25.40 -29.11 20.96
C TYR A 139 24.69 -29.76 19.78
N CYS A 140 23.44 -30.20 19.95
CA CYS A 140 22.68 -30.92 18.92
C CYS A 140 21.56 -30.10 18.26
N GLY A 141 21.25 -28.92 18.79
CA GLY A 141 20.21 -28.01 18.26
C GLY A 141 18.77 -28.43 18.55
N ASN A 142 18.53 -29.50 19.29
CA ASN A 142 17.19 -29.93 19.63
C ASN A 142 16.51 -29.03 20.66
N LYS A 143 15.18 -28.89 20.52
CA LYS A 143 14.34 -28.12 21.43
C LYS A 143 14.33 -28.77 22.82
N LEU A 144 14.57 -27.95 23.85
CA LEU A 144 14.59 -28.38 25.24
C LEU A 144 13.36 -27.86 25.98
N GLU A 145 12.82 -28.67 26.88
CA GLU A 145 11.78 -28.22 27.81
C GLU A 145 12.37 -27.41 28.98
N GLU A 146 11.55 -26.59 29.61
CA GLU A 146 11.97 -25.82 30.76
C GLU A 146 12.39 -26.79 31.91
N ASN A 147 13.54 -26.54 32.53
CA ASN A 147 14.15 -27.29 33.61
C ASN A 147 14.84 -28.62 33.27
N VAL A 148 15.17 -28.86 32.01
CA VAL A 148 15.97 -30.03 31.61
C VAL A 148 17.44 -29.74 31.87
N LYS A 149 18.09 -30.52 32.70
CA LYS A 149 19.53 -30.45 33.00
C LYS A 149 20.41 -31.28 32.06
N ILE A 150 19.82 -32.25 31.41
CA ILE A 150 20.50 -33.13 30.46
C ILE A 150 19.67 -33.19 29.17
N CYS A 151 20.29 -32.98 28.04
CA CYS A 151 19.62 -33.07 26.74
C CYS A 151 19.17 -34.51 26.49
N PRO A 152 17.86 -34.79 26.27
CA PRO A 152 17.37 -36.15 26.08
C PRO A 152 17.80 -36.74 24.73
N SER A 153 18.27 -35.93 23.80
CA SER A 153 18.66 -36.32 22.45
C SER A 153 20.14 -36.70 22.34
N CYS A 154 21.04 -35.91 22.94
CA CYS A 154 22.48 -36.13 22.87
C CYS A 154 23.17 -36.45 24.19
N GLY A 155 22.45 -36.37 25.33
CA GLY A 155 22.96 -36.72 26.67
C GLY A 155 23.93 -35.69 27.29
N ILE A 156 24.12 -34.51 26.67
CA ILE A 156 24.99 -33.45 27.20
C ILE A 156 24.30 -32.75 28.37
N GLN A 157 25.11 -32.45 29.39
CA GLN A 157 24.70 -31.68 30.56
C GLN A 157 24.60 -30.18 30.16
N ILE A 158 23.44 -29.56 30.50
CA ILE A 158 23.13 -28.17 30.19
C ILE A 158 23.22 -27.36 31.48
N GLU A 159 24.09 -26.37 31.53
CA GLU A 159 24.19 -25.44 32.65
C GLU A 159 23.13 -24.33 32.53
#